data_8318a25c2d1376f198da0a875eb41332
#
_entry.id   8318a25c2d1376f198da0a875eb41332
#
_cell.length_a   1.000
_cell.length_b   1.000
_cell.length_c   1.000
_cell.angle_alpha   90.00
_cell.angle_beta   90.00
_cell.angle_gamma   90.00
#
_symmetry.space_group_name_H-M   'P 1'
#
loop_
_entity.id
_entity.type
_entity.pdbx_description
1 polymer ?
#
loop_
_entity_poly.entity_id
_entity_poly.type
_entity_poly.pdbx_seq_one_letter_code
_entity_poly.pdbx_strand_id
1 'polypeptide(L)'
;MSGALQGKVAIITGAGSGIGRASAIRFAAEGAKVVLGDMAASVHDTAAMIGDAATAVQMDAGDEADVAAIVAKAIELHGHLDIAFANAGISGGMEGIFDNTVENFTSVLRVNLIGPWLMVKHAGKVMADAGNGGSIILTASVAGIRSGAGGPPYSASKAGVINLAQVSAQQL
;
A
#
# COMPACT_ATOMS: atom_id res chain seq x y z
N MET A 1 9.94 25.14 -11.56
CA MET A 1 10.03 23.80 -12.21
C MET A 1 8.84 23.00 -11.70
N SER A 2 8.08 22.33 -12.57
CA SER A 2 7.02 21.41 -12.16
C SER A 2 7.66 20.22 -11.43
N GLY A 3 7.02 19.74 -10.35
CA GLY A 3 7.48 18.56 -9.62
C GLY A 3 7.43 17.30 -10.49
N ALA A 4 8.20 16.27 -10.11
CA ALA A 4 8.29 15.01 -10.87
C ALA A 4 6.95 14.25 -10.98
N LEU A 5 6.00 14.54 -10.09
CA LEU A 5 4.67 13.92 -10.06
C LEU A 5 3.54 14.91 -10.37
N GLN A 6 3.84 16.00 -11.06
CA GLN A 6 2.85 17.01 -11.39
C GLN A 6 1.67 16.42 -12.19
N GLY A 7 0.46 16.58 -11.65
CA GLY A 7 -0.78 16.07 -12.24
C GLY A 7 -1.00 14.56 -12.07
N LYS A 8 -0.14 13.85 -11.34
CA LYS A 8 -0.32 12.43 -11.01
C LYS A 8 -1.26 12.24 -9.83
N VAL A 9 -1.97 11.12 -9.83
CA VAL A 9 -2.84 10.68 -8.74
C VAL A 9 -2.24 9.42 -8.13
N ALA A 10 -2.05 9.41 -6.80
CA ALA A 10 -1.45 8.31 -6.09
C ALA A 10 -2.33 7.83 -4.92
N ILE A 11 -2.45 6.53 -4.74
CA ILE A 11 -2.96 5.89 -3.52
C ILE A 11 -1.76 5.41 -2.70
N ILE A 12 -1.79 5.64 -1.38
CA ILE A 12 -0.74 5.17 -0.45
C ILE A 12 -1.42 4.53 0.76
N THR A 13 -1.18 3.25 1.03
CA THR A 13 -1.64 2.58 2.24
C THR A 13 -0.58 2.58 3.34
N GLY A 14 -1.03 2.52 4.62
CA GLY A 14 -0.13 2.70 5.76
C GLY A 14 0.38 4.14 5.86
N ALA A 15 -0.44 5.11 5.43
CA ALA A 15 -0.06 6.51 5.31
C ALA A 15 -0.18 7.31 6.62
N GLY A 16 -0.68 6.69 7.68
CA GLY A 16 -0.82 7.32 9.00
C GLY A 16 0.51 7.53 9.73
N SER A 17 1.61 6.86 9.30
CA SER A 17 2.91 6.96 9.97
C SER A 17 4.07 6.52 9.07
N GLY A 18 5.30 6.65 9.56
CA GLY A 18 6.52 6.04 8.99
C GLY A 18 6.74 6.33 7.51
N ILE A 19 7.05 5.27 6.75
CA ILE A 19 7.37 5.34 5.32
C ILE A 19 6.16 5.85 4.51
N GLY A 20 4.94 5.37 4.82
CA GLY A 20 3.74 5.79 4.11
C GLY A 20 3.47 7.29 4.22
N ARG A 21 3.55 7.84 5.45
CA ARG A 21 3.43 9.29 5.71
C ARG A 21 4.51 10.08 4.97
N ALA A 22 5.78 9.68 5.10
CA ALA A 22 6.88 10.37 4.47
C ALA A 22 6.75 10.38 2.93
N SER A 23 6.32 9.25 2.35
CA SER A 23 6.06 9.13 0.92
C SER A 23 4.88 10.00 0.49
N ALA A 24 3.81 10.04 1.26
CA ALA A 24 2.63 10.88 0.98
C ALA A 24 3.01 12.37 0.91
N ILE A 25 3.74 12.84 1.91
CA ILE A 25 4.24 14.22 1.96
C ILE A 25 5.15 14.50 0.74
N ARG A 26 6.06 13.57 0.43
CA ARG A 26 6.97 13.73 -0.71
C ARG A 26 6.24 13.73 -2.04
N PHE A 27 5.29 12.82 -2.26
CA PHE A 27 4.52 12.75 -3.51
C PHE A 27 3.71 14.02 -3.73
N ALA A 28 3.06 14.53 -2.68
CA ALA A 28 2.33 15.79 -2.75
C ALA A 28 3.26 16.98 -3.04
N ALA A 29 4.44 17.04 -2.41
CA ALA A 29 5.45 18.09 -2.68
C ALA A 29 5.96 18.05 -4.14
N GLU A 30 5.93 16.88 -4.79
CA GLU A 30 6.26 16.71 -6.21
C GLU A 30 5.07 16.95 -7.14
N GLY A 31 3.93 17.39 -6.61
CA GLY A 31 2.76 17.83 -7.40
C GLY A 31 1.69 16.76 -7.60
N ALA A 32 1.76 15.60 -6.92
CA ALA A 32 0.72 14.60 -6.96
C ALA A 32 -0.50 14.99 -6.11
N LYS A 33 -1.68 14.53 -6.51
CA LYS A 33 -2.83 14.35 -5.61
C LYS A 33 -2.74 12.99 -4.96
N VAL A 34 -2.91 12.92 -3.63
CA VAL A 34 -2.71 11.70 -2.86
C VAL A 34 -3.97 11.28 -2.10
N VAL A 35 -4.39 10.03 -2.26
CA VAL A 35 -5.45 9.40 -1.48
C VAL A 35 -4.79 8.44 -0.48
N LEU A 36 -4.94 8.74 0.80
CA LEU A 36 -4.18 8.14 1.88
C LEU A 36 -5.05 7.16 2.66
N GLY A 37 -4.63 5.89 2.74
CA GLY A 37 -5.32 4.86 3.50
C GLY A 37 -4.52 4.42 4.74
N ASP A 38 -5.19 4.28 5.87
CA ASP A 38 -4.63 3.66 7.08
C ASP A 38 -5.78 3.20 7.99
N MET A 39 -5.53 2.16 8.80
CA MET A 39 -6.46 1.74 9.84
C MET A 39 -6.51 2.75 10.99
N ALA A 40 -5.38 3.40 11.29
CA ALA A 40 -5.26 4.39 12.35
C ALA A 40 -5.79 5.76 11.90
N ALA A 41 -6.49 6.45 12.80
CA ALA A 41 -7.01 7.80 12.57
C ALA A 41 -5.91 8.84 12.26
N SER A 42 -4.64 8.53 12.57
CA SER A 42 -3.48 9.38 12.24
C SER A 42 -3.28 9.63 10.73
N VAL A 43 -3.99 8.92 9.86
CA VAL A 43 -4.06 9.23 8.43
C VAL A 43 -4.64 10.61 8.16
N HIS A 44 -5.58 11.06 8.99
CA HIS A 44 -6.16 12.41 8.90
C HIS A 44 -5.12 13.49 9.27
N ASP A 45 -4.24 13.21 10.24
CA ASP A 45 -3.15 14.12 10.58
C ASP A 45 -2.18 14.27 9.40
N THR A 46 -1.87 13.15 8.73
CA THR A 46 -1.02 13.16 7.53
C THR A 46 -1.65 13.99 6.40
N ALA A 47 -2.95 13.83 6.16
CA ALA A 47 -3.66 14.63 5.17
C ALA A 47 -3.68 16.12 5.55
N ALA A 48 -3.89 16.45 6.82
CA ALA A 48 -3.85 17.83 7.32
C ALA A 48 -2.48 18.49 7.13
N MET A 49 -1.38 17.73 7.31
CA MET A 49 -0.02 18.21 7.05
C MET A 49 0.22 18.55 5.57
N ILE A 50 -0.45 17.86 4.65
CA ILE A 50 -0.30 18.04 3.20
C ILE A 50 -1.25 19.13 2.68
N GLY A 51 -2.45 19.23 3.22
CA GLY A 51 -3.49 20.17 2.80
C GLY A 51 -4.28 19.66 1.58
N ASP A 52 -4.68 20.58 0.68
CA ASP A 52 -5.63 20.33 -0.42
C ASP A 52 -5.19 19.27 -1.46
N ALA A 53 -3.95 18.82 -1.39
CA ALA A 53 -3.45 17.77 -2.27
C ALA A 53 -3.75 16.36 -1.73
N ALA A 54 -4.24 16.22 -0.49
CA ALA A 54 -4.44 14.92 0.17
C ALA A 54 -5.90 14.69 0.58
N THR A 55 -6.34 13.45 0.42
CA THR A 55 -7.61 12.95 0.97
C THR A 55 -7.33 11.72 1.85
N ALA A 56 -7.79 11.74 3.11
CA ALA A 56 -7.64 10.62 4.04
C ALA A 56 -8.85 9.69 3.99
N VAL A 57 -8.58 8.38 4.05
CA VAL A 57 -9.57 7.31 4.16
C VAL A 57 -9.13 6.38 5.29
N GLN A 58 -9.93 6.25 6.33
CA GLN A 58 -9.68 5.23 7.35
C GLN A 58 -10.13 3.87 6.81
N MET A 59 -9.21 2.90 6.71
CA MET A 59 -9.43 1.63 6.03
C MET A 59 -8.51 0.53 6.53
N ASP A 60 -8.93 -0.72 6.40
CA ASP A 60 -8.08 -1.90 6.58
C ASP A 60 -7.51 -2.36 5.22
N ALA A 61 -6.20 -2.29 5.06
CA ALA A 61 -5.53 -2.70 3.83
C ALA A 61 -5.63 -4.21 3.54
N GLY A 62 -6.02 -5.03 4.52
CA GLY A 62 -6.28 -6.46 4.36
C GLY A 62 -7.75 -6.79 4.08
N ASP A 63 -8.63 -5.80 3.96
CA ASP A 63 -10.04 -5.95 3.59
C ASP A 63 -10.28 -5.57 2.13
N GLU A 64 -10.93 -6.45 1.37
CA GLU A 64 -11.13 -6.24 -0.06
C GLU A 64 -12.08 -5.09 -0.36
N ALA A 65 -13.15 -4.93 0.42
CA ALA A 65 -14.12 -3.86 0.21
C ALA A 65 -13.48 -2.48 0.45
N ASP A 66 -12.64 -2.37 1.48
CA ASP A 66 -11.91 -1.14 1.81
C ASP A 66 -10.90 -0.79 0.71
N VAL A 67 -10.15 -1.78 0.20
CA VAL A 67 -9.19 -1.56 -0.90
C VAL A 67 -9.92 -1.17 -2.19
N ALA A 68 -11.04 -1.81 -2.51
CA ALA A 68 -11.85 -1.42 -3.67
C ALA A 68 -12.41 0.00 -3.50
N ALA A 69 -12.86 0.36 -2.30
CA ALA A 69 -13.41 1.67 -1.99
C ALA A 69 -12.38 2.80 -2.12
N ILE A 70 -11.14 2.62 -1.64
CA ILE A 70 -10.11 3.66 -1.80
C ILE A 70 -9.70 3.85 -3.26
N VAL A 71 -9.66 2.78 -4.07
CA VAL A 71 -9.42 2.87 -5.51
C VAL A 71 -10.56 3.62 -6.20
N ALA A 72 -11.81 3.26 -5.91
CA ALA A 72 -12.98 3.98 -6.43
C ALA A 72 -12.97 5.46 -6.02
N LYS A 73 -12.56 5.77 -4.78
CA LYS A 73 -12.44 7.15 -4.28
C LYS A 73 -11.41 7.97 -5.05
N ALA A 74 -10.28 7.39 -5.41
CA ALA A 74 -9.30 8.09 -6.23
C ALA A 74 -9.85 8.45 -7.62
N ILE A 75 -10.59 7.51 -8.24
CA ILE A 75 -11.23 7.75 -9.54
C ILE A 75 -12.36 8.79 -9.42
N GLU A 76 -13.20 8.69 -8.39
CA GLU A 76 -14.27 9.67 -8.13
C GLU A 76 -13.75 11.10 -8.02
N LEU A 77 -12.64 11.29 -7.28
CA LEU A 77 -12.10 12.62 -7.00
C LEU A 77 -11.27 13.20 -8.15
N HIS A 78 -10.58 12.36 -8.91
CA HIS A 78 -9.55 12.81 -9.84
C HIS A 78 -9.69 12.29 -11.27
N GLY A 79 -10.60 11.34 -11.51
CA GLY A 79 -10.86 10.78 -12.84
C GLY A 79 -9.86 9.73 -13.33
N HIS A 80 -8.73 9.56 -12.65
CA HIS A 80 -7.68 8.60 -13.03
C HIS A 80 -6.85 8.15 -11.83
N LEU A 81 -5.98 7.15 -12.04
CA LEU A 81 -5.01 6.67 -11.06
C LEU A 81 -3.71 6.31 -11.77
N ASP A 82 -2.60 6.90 -11.33
CA ASP A 82 -1.26 6.67 -11.92
C ASP A 82 -0.38 5.82 -11.03
N ILE A 83 -0.52 5.92 -9.69
CA ILE A 83 0.38 5.27 -8.73
C ILE A 83 -0.43 4.60 -7.63
N ALA A 84 -0.12 3.34 -7.35
CA ALA A 84 -0.66 2.63 -6.19
C ALA A 84 0.50 2.12 -5.33
N PHE A 85 0.64 2.66 -4.13
CA PHE A 85 1.67 2.25 -3.19
C PHE A 85 1.08 1.42 -2.04
N ALA A 86 1.15 0.09 -2.17
CA ALA A 86 0.78 -0.87 -1.15
C ALA A 86 1.90 -0.98 -0.11
N ASN A 87 1.86 -0.10 0.88
CA ASN A 87 2.89 0.03 1.90
C ASN A 87 2.42 -0.45 3.29
N ALA A 88 1.12 -0.51 3.56
CA ALA A 88 0.62 -0.99 4.85
C ALA A 88 1.20 -2.35 5.22
N GLY A 89 1.51 -2.52 6.51
CA GLY A 89 2.05 -3.78 7.01
C GLY A 89 2.20 -3.80 8.53
N ILE A 90 2.15 -5.00 9.10
CA ILE A 90 2.34 -5.26 10.53
C ILE A 90 3.48 -6.25 10.74
N SER A 91 4.17 -6.15 11.87
CA SER A 91 5.31 -7.03 12.17
C SER A 91 4.88 -8.43 12.61
N GLY A 92 3.76 -8.53 13.31
CA GLY A 92 3.29 -9.78 13.92
C GLY A 92 4.17 -10.30 15.06
N GLY A 93 5.05 -9.44 15.61
CA GLY A 93 5.95 -9.84 16.70
C GLY A 93 7.20 -10.58 16.25
N MET A 94 7.95 -11.08 17.24
CA MET A 94 9.21 -11.82 17.04
C MET A 94 9.15 -13.23 17.66
N GLU A 95 7.95 -13.70 17.97
CA GLU A 95 7.72 -15.04 18.51
C GLU A 95 8.32 -16.10 17.60
N GLY A 96 8.91 -17.14 18.23
CA GLY A 96 9.52 -18.26 17.53
C GLY A 96 8.50 -19.11 16.77
N ILE A 97 9.02 -20.09 16.01
CA ILE A 97 8.18 -20.95 15.17
C ILE A 97 7.18 -21.80 15.99
N PHE A 98 7.50 -22.13 17.25
CA PHE A 98 6.66 -22.94 18.10
C PHE A 98 5.63 -22.12 18.92
N ASP A 99 5.87 -20.83 19.09
CA ASP A 99 5.07 -19.95 19.95
C ASP A 99 4.12 -19.05 19.11
N ASN A 100 4.27 -19.04 17.80
CA ASN A 100 3.44 -18.24 16.92
C ASN A 100 2.09 -18.92 16.69
N THR A 101 1.00 -18.18 16.87
CA THR A 101 -0.36 -18.73 16.68
C THR A 101 -0.81 -18.64 15.22
N VAL A 102 -1.77 -19.49 14.84
CA VAL A 102 -2.40 -19.45 13.51
C VAL A 102 -3.08 -18.10 13.26
N GLU A 103 -3.71 -17.54 14.29
CA GLU A 103 -4.39 -16.23 14.22
C GLU A 103 -3.39 -15.10 13.90
N ASN A 104 -2.24 -15.07 14.63
CA ASN A 104 -1.20 -14.07 14.36
C ASN A 104 -0.61 -14.25 12.97
N PHE A 105 -0.27 -15.49 12.60
CA PHE A 105 0.28 -15.82 11.29
C PHE A 105 -0.66 -15.36 10.16
N THR A 106 -1.94 -15.71 10.27
CA THR A 106 -2.98 -15.36 9.28
C THR A 106 -3.19 -13.85 9.22
N SER A 107 -3.23 -13.16 10.37
CA SER A 107 -3.37 -11.71 10.44
C SER A 107 -2.24 -10.99 9.70
N VAL A 108 -0.99 -11.43 9.90
CA VAL A 108 0.16 -10.85 9.19
C VAL A 108 0.09 -11.11 7.70
N LEU A 109 -0.26 -12.33 7.26
CA LEU A 109 -0.41 -12.61 5.84
C LEU A 109 -1.55 -11.80 5.22
N ARG A 110 -2.66 -11.61 5.93
CA ARG A 110 -3.80 -10.84 5.47
C ARG A 110 -3.41 -9.39 5.15
N VAL A 111 -2.71 -8.73 6.04
CA VAL A 111 -2.30 -7.33 5.82
C VAL A 111 -1.12 -7.25 4.86
N ASN A 112 -0.06 -8.05 5.07
CA ASN A 112 1.22 -7.86 4.40
C ASN A 112 1.30 -8.51 3.00
N LEU A 113 0.46 -9.49 2.68
CA LEU A 113 0.49 -10.22 1.41
C LEU A 113 -0.82 -10.10 0.65
N ILE A 114 -1.96 -10.40 1.31
CA ILE A 114 -3.27 -10.29 0.66
C ILE A 114 -3.57 -8.82 0.35
N GLY A 115 -3.29 -7.89 1.27
CA GLY A 115 -3.47 -6.45 1.02
C GLY A 115 -2.76 -5.94 -0.24
N PRO A 116 -1.45 -6.16 -0.41
CA PRO A 116 -0.75 -5.86 -1.66
C PRO A 116 -1.36 -6.53 -2.91
N TRP A 117 -1.79 -7.78 -2.80
CA TRP A 117 -2.47 -8.47 -3.90
C TRP A 117 -3.80 -7.80 -4.25
N LEU A 118 -4.60 -7.42 -3.27
CA LEU A 118 -5.85 -6.67 -3.47
C LEU A 118 -5.59 -5.32 -4.15
N MET A 119 -4.53 -4.61 -3.76
CA MET A 119 -4.15 -3.37 -4.42
C MET A 119 -3.76 -3.61 -5.89
N VAL A 120 -2.97 -4.65 -6.19
CA VAL A 120 -2.66 -5.03 -7.57
C VAL A 120 -3.94 -5.35 -8.35
N LYS A 121 -4.85 -6.13 -7.76
CA LYS A 121 -6.12 -6.51 -8.38
C LYS A 121 -6.98 -5.31 -8.75
N HIS A 122 -7.24 -4.41 -7.81
CA HIS A 122 -8.18 -3.30 -8.00
C HIS A 122 -7.54 -2.11 -8.72
N ALA A 123 -6.36 -1.66 -8.30
CA ALA A 123 -5.66 -0.56 -8.96
C ALA A 123 -5.12 -0.97 -10.34
N GLY A 124 -4.54 -2.17 -10.46
CA GLY A 124 -4.05 -2.70 -11.72
C GLY A 124 -5.15 -2.79 -12.77
N LYS A 125 -6.35 -3.28 -12.37
CA LYS A 125 -7.51 -3.32 -13.27
C LYS A 125 -7.88 -1.93 -13.78
N VAL A 126 -8.01 -0.96 -12.89
CA VAL A 126 -8.37 0.42 -13.27
C VAL A 126 -7.34 1.06 -14.19
N MET A 127 -6.05 0.87 -13.92
CA MET A 127 -4.95 1.37 -14.76
C MET A 127 -4.95 0.70 -16.14
N ALA A 128 -5.17 -0.62 -16.19
CA ALA A 128 -5.24 -1.38 -17.44
C ALA A 128 -6.47 -0.97 -18.30
N ASP A 129 -7.64 -0.86 -17.68
CA ASP A 129 -8.88 -0.47 -18.38
C ASP A 129 -8.77 0.96 -18.96
N ALA A 130 -8.05 1.86 -18.26
CA ALA A 130 -7.82 3.23 -18.71
C ALA A 130 -6.82 3.32 -19.88
N GLY A 131 -5.97 2.30 -20.08
CA GLY A 131 -4.97 2.25 -21.16
C GLY A 131 -3.83 3.27 -21.04
N ASN A 132 -3.74 3.99 -19.93
CA ASN A 132 -2.71 5.03 -19.73
C ASN A 132 -1.45 4.52 -19.02
N GLY A 133 -1.43 3.23 -18.67
CA GLY A 133 -0.39 2.66 -17.83
C GLY A 133 -0.48 3.13 -16.38
N GLY A 134 0.54 2.78 -15.59
CA GLY A 134 0.61 3.15 -14.19
C GLY A 134 1.81 2.51 -13.50
N SER A 135 1.96 2.79 -12.21
CA SER A 135 3.02 2.19 -11.38
C SER A 135 2.42 1.63 -10.09
N ILE A 136 2.61 0.34 -9.85
CA ILE A 136 2.21 -0.30 -8.60
C ILE A 136 3.46 -0.66 -7.80
N ILE A 137 3.55 -0.12 -6.59
CA ILE A 137 4.71 -0.27 -5.70
C ILE A 137 4.28 -1.14 -4.52
N LEU A 138 5.04 -2.22 -4.26
CA LEU A 138 4.79 -3.14 -3.16
C LEU A 138 5.96 -3.09 -2.16
N THR A 139 5.67 -2.84 -0.90
CA THR A 139 6.71 -2.81 0.15
C THR A 139 7.12 -4.23 0.55
N ALA A 140 8.25 -4.69 0.03
CA ALA A 140 8.91 -5.90 0.48
C ALA A 140 9.81 -5.65 1.71
N SER A 141 10.69 -6.60 2.02
CA SER A 141 11.67 -6.48 3.11
C SER A 141 12.85 -7.41 2.85
N VAL A 142 14.00 -7.09 3.43
CA VAL A 142 15.13 -8.01 3.53
C VAL A 142 14.74 -9.33 4.22
N ALA A 143 13.74 -9.32 5.10
CA ALA A 143 13.19 -10.51 5.74
C ALA A 143 12.56 -11.51 4.74
N GLY A 144 12.20 -11.08 3.54
CA GLY A 144 11.70 -11.97 2.48
C GLY A 144 12.77 -12.76 1.75
N ILE A 145 14.05 -12.38 1.91
CA ILE A 145 15.20 -13.02 1.24
C ILE A 145 16.29 -13.50 2.21
N ARG A 146 16.20 -13.13 3.48
CA ARG A 146 17.22 -13.45 4.48
C ARG A 146 16.56 -13.85 5.80
N SER A 147 16.95 -15.01 6.33
CA SER A 147 16.52 -15.48 7.66
C SER A 147 17.04 -14.56 8.78
N GLY A 148 16.30 -14.50 9.89
CA GLY A 148 16.66 -13.74 11.09
C GLY A 148 16.39 -12.21 11.01
N ALA A 149 15.80 -11.73 9.94
CA ALA A 149 15.43 -10.32 9.79
C ALA A 149 13.97 -9.98 10.14
N GLY A 150 13.20 -10.98 10.58
CA GLY A 150 11.81 -10.84 11.02
C GLY A 150 11.25 -12.16 11.53
N GLY A 151 10.14 -12.11 12.25
CA GLY A 151 9.42 -13.29 12.71
C GLY A 151 8.88 -14.15 11.54
N PRO A 152 8.48 -15.41 11.82
CA PRO A 152 8.04 -16.35 10.78
C PRO A 152 6.93 -15.82 9.86
N PRO A 153 5.80 -15.25 10.35
CA PRO A 153 4.74 -14.77 9.49
C PRO A 153 5.18 -13.54 8.66
N TYR A 154 5.95 -12.65 9.25
CA TYR A 154 6.47 -11.47 8.54
C TYR A 154 7.38 -11.87 7.39
N SER A 155 8.36 -12.72 7.65
CA SER A 155 9.31 -13.20 6.64
C SER A 155 8.60 -13.92 5.50
N ALA A 156 7.65 -14.82 5.82
CA ALA A 156 6.84 -15.53 4.84
C ALA A 156 6.02 -14.55 3.98
N SER A 157 5.38 -13.55 4.60
CA SER A 157 4.60 -12.53 3.88
C SER A 157 5.46 -11.73 2.90
N LYS A 158 6.66 -11.32 3.33
CA LYS A 158 7.55 -10.49 2.50
C LYS A 158 8.23 -11.26 1.38
N ALA A 159 8.50 -12.55 1.56
CA ALA A 159 8.89 -13.45 0.47
C ALA A 159 7.77 -13.59 -0.58
N GLY A 160 6.53 -13.74 -0.12
CA GLY A 160 5.35 -13.77 -0.99
C GLY A 160 5.18 -12.48 -1.79
N VAL A 161 5.39 -11.31 -1.18
CA VAL A 161 5.30 -10.01 -1.87
C VAL A 161 6.34 -9.87 -2.99
N ILE A 162 7.57 -10.35 -2.78
CA ILE A 162 8.62 -10.32 -3.81
C ILE A 162 8.17 -11.11 -5.05
N ASN A 163 7.67 -12.34 -4.85
CA ASN A 163 7.19 -13.15 -5.97
C ASN A 163 5.90 -12.59 -6.58
N LEU A 164 4.98 -12.08 -5.76
CA LEU A 164 3.77 -11.40 -6.23
C LEU A 164 4.09 -10.26 -7.19
N ALA A 165 5.08 -9.42 -6.87
CA ALA A 165 5.50 -8.34 -7.76
C ALA A 165 5.97 -8.85 -9.13
N GLN A 166 6.77 -9.93 -9.14
CA GLN A 166 7.27 -10.54 -10.37
C GLN A 166 6.14 -11.13 -11.24
N VAL A 167 5.21 -11.87 -10.61
CA VAL A 167 4.07 -12.47 -11.31
C VAL A 167 3.14 -11.38 -11.87
N SER A 168 2.85 -10.37 -11.06
CA SER A 168 1.96 -9.27 -11.47
C SER A 168 2.54 -8.47 -12.63
N ALA A 169 3.85 -8.23 -12.65
CA ALA A 169 4.53 -7.52 -13.72
C ALA A 169 4.51 -8.28 -15.08
N GLN A 170 4.20 -9.59 -15.08
CA GLN A 170 4.03 -10.37 -16.30
C GLN A 170 2.59 -10.38 -16.82
N GLN A 171 1.63 -10.03 -15.96
CA GLN A 171 0.20 -10.11 -16.26
C GLN A 171 -0.44 -8.75 -16.55
N LEU A 172 0.22 -7.68 -16.15
CA LEU A 172 -0.19 -6.29 -16.36
C LEU A 172 0.62 -5.62 -17.48
#